data_985bf63a214e5fd855bba0986fe13d11
#
_entry.id   985bf63a214e5fd855bba0986fe13d11
#
_cell.length_a   1.000
_cell.length_b   1.000
_cell.length_c   1.000
_cell.angle_alpha   90.00
_cell.angle_beta   90.00
_cell.angle_gamma   90.00
#
_symmetry.space_group_name_H-M   'P 1'
#
loop_
_entity.id
_entity.type
_entity.pdbx_description
1 polymer ?
#
loop_
_entity_poly.entity_id
_entity_poly.type
_entity_poly.pdbx_seq_one_letter_code
_entity_poly.pdbx_strand_id
1 'polypeptide(L)'
;ATYLGKKGAPVDYVFGLLNTKATVLTQINSLDPKLILLVKGYLAGLEAFAKAHPDKVLNKNVFPITIEDYLATTVFSVAVFCGVDRTLPKILNGSIAHLKGMTGEGSNTIAVHSSKSTTGENMLVINAHQPIEGATAFYEAHLQSEEGWNILGGLFPGGPLIFHGTTPNLAWAHTVNLQDKIDIYQLETDKAHKGQYKVDGEWLALEKRKIKLSIKGIPFPISKMAYTSIYGPTAKTPEGKYFSMRLPALMDAGA
;
A
#
# COMPACT_ATOMS: atom_id res chain seq x y z
N ALA A 1 -11.07 -6.95 8.43
CA ALA A 1 -11.50 -7.51 9.73
C ALA A 1 -12.73 -8.40 9.59
N THR A 2 -13.59 -8.14 8.61
CA THR A 2 -14.78 -8.99 8.32
C THR A 2 -14.42 -10.44 7.97
N TYR A 3 -13.23 -10.67 7.39
CA TYR A 3 -12.73 -12.01 7.06
C TYR A 3 -11.79 -12.56 8.14
N LEU A 4 -10.74 -11.80 8.48
CA LEU A 4 -9.67 -12.21 9.41
C LEU A 4 -10.02 -12.00 10.90
N GLY A 5 -11.22 -11.50 11.20
CA GLY A 5 -11.61 -11.18 12.56
C GLY A 5 -10.73 -10.11 13.22
N LYS A 6 -10.43 -10.28 14.51
CA LYS A 6 -9.61 -9.34 15.28
C LYS A 6 -8.21 -9.12 14.69
N LYS A 7 -7.62 -10.13 14.04
CA LYS A 7 -6.29 -10.01 13.40
C LYS A 7 -6.27 -9.04 12.23
N GLY A 8 -7.39 -8.88 11.52
CA GLY A 8 -7.52 -7.93 10.40
C GLY A 8 -7.86 -6.50 10.83
N ALA A 9 -8.27 -6.27 12.08
CA ALA A 9 -8.72 -4.96 12.54
C ALA A 9 -7.62 -3.88 12.51
N PRO A 10 -6.35 -4.16 12.85
CA PRO A 10 -5.27 -3.18 12.70
C PRO A 10 -5.07 -2.73 11.25
N VAL A 11 -5.12 -3.66 10.28
CA VAL A 11 -4.95 -3.35 8.85
C VAL A 11 -6.09 -2.45 8.37
N ASP A 12 -7.36 -2.80 8.68
CA ASP A 12 -8.53 -1.98 8.35
C ASP A 12 -8.45 -0.58 9.00
N TYR A 13 -7.92 -0.50 10.23
CA TYR A 13 -7.72 0.79 10.90
C TYR A 13 -6.67 1.64 10.18
N VAL A 14 -5.52 1.05 9.80
CA VAL A 14 -4.47 1.76 9.05
C VAL A 14 -5.00 2.23 7.70
N PHE A 15 -5.68 1.36 6.95
CA PHE A 15 -6.33 1.71 5.68
C PHE A 15 -7.30 2.89 5.87
N GLY A 16 -8.14 2.80 6.89
CA GLY A 16 -9.08 3.86 7.24
C GLY A 16 -8.36 5.15 7.68
N LEU A 17 -7.27 5.09 8.43
CA LEU A 17 -6.50 6.26 8.88
C LEU A 17 -5.85 6.97 7.70
N LEU A 18 -5.20 6.23 6.80
CA LEU A 18 -4.53 6.79 5.60
C LEU A 18 -5.53 7.41 4.62
N ASN A 19 -6.78 6.94 4.60
CA ASN A 19 -7.84 7.46 3.73
C ASN A 19 -7.48 7.44 2.23
N THR A 20 -6.80 6.39 1.80
CA THR A 20 -6.25 6.23 0.44
C THR A 20 -7.31 6.39 -0.65
N LYS A 21 -8.57 6.03 -0.36
CA LYS A 21 -9.68 6.24 -1.30
C LYS A 21 -9.93 7.72 -1.59
N ALA A 22 -9.79 8.60 -0.61
CA ALA A 22 -9.93 10.05 -0.84
C ALA A 22 -8.80 10.57 -1.75
N THR A 23 -7.56 10.11 -1.56
CA THR A 23 -6.45 10.42 -2.46
C THR A 23 -6.76 10.00 -3.90
N VAL A 24 -7.23 8.77 -4.10
CA VAL A 24 -7.60 8.29 -5.44
C VAL A 24 -8.70 9.13 -6.06
N LEU A 25 -9.77 9.43 -5.31
CA LEU A 25 -10.90 10.21 -5.83
C LEU A 25 -10.52 11.63 -6.29
N THR A 26 -9.50 12.22 -5.69
CA THR A 26 -9.01 13.55 -6.12
C THR A 26 -8.14 13.49 -7.36
N GLN A 27 -7.52 12.34 -7.66
CA GLN A 27 -6.46 12.22 -8.66
C GLN A 27 -6.78 11.24 -9.81
N ILE A 28 -7.82 10.44 -9.70
CA ILE A 28 -8.13 9.38 -10.70
C ILE A 28 -8.28 9.92 -12.12
N ASN A 29 -8.76 11.14 -12.28
CA ASN A 29 -8.93 11.77 -13.60
C ASN A 29 -7.62 12.23 -14.24
N SER A 30 -6.52 12.28 -13.49
CA SER A 30 -5.18 12.62 -14.00
C SER A 30 -4.37 11.39 -14.43
N LEU A 31 -4.86 10.18 -14.13
CA LEU A 31 -4.18 8.94 -14.48
C LEU A 31 -4.28 8.66 -15.99
N ASP A 32 -3.26 7.98 -16.52
CA ASP A 32 -3.26 7.56 -17.93
C ASP A 32 -4.50 6.71 -18.24
N PRO A 33 -5.31 7.07 -19.24
CA PRO A 33 -6.47 6.28 -19.67
C PRO A 33 -6.15 4.82 -20.02
N LYS A 34 -4.93 4.53 -20.49
CA LYS A 34 -4.48 3.15 -20.77
C LYS A 34 -4.34 2.34 -19.50
N LEU A 35 -3.82 2.96 -18.41
CA LEU A 35 -3.76 2.33 -17.10
C LEU A 35 -5.17 2.01 -16.58
N ILE A 36 -6.08 2.96 -16.70
CA ILE A 36 -7.48 2.75 -16.30
C ILE A 36 -8.13 1.62 -17.09
N LEU A 37 -7.86 1.52 -18.40
CA LEU A 37 -8.39 0.44 -19.24
C LEU A 37 -7.81 -0.92 -18.84
N LEU A 38 -6.51 -1.00 -18.56
CA LEU A 38 -5.85 -2.20 -18.04
C LEU A 38 -6.49 -2.68 -16.74
N VAL A 39 -6.66 -1.77 -15.79
CA VAL A 39 -7.29 -2.09 -14.50
C VAL A 39 -8.74 -2.56 -14.69
N LYS A 40 -9.52 -1.92 -15.57
CA LYS A 40 -10.88 -2.38 -15.91
C LYS A 40 -10.90 -3.81 -16.44
N GLY A 41 -10.00 -4.14 -17.36
CA GLY A 41 -9.88 -5.50 -17.89
C GLY A 41 -9.53 -6.52 -16.81
N TYR A 42 -8.60 -6.19 -15.94
CA TYR A 42 -8.23 -7.03 -14.81
C TYR A 42 -9.40 -7.28 -13.85
N LEU A 43 -10.13 -6.23 -13.46
CA LEU A 43 -11.29 -6.34 -12.57
C LEU A 43 -12.42 -7.14 -13.20
N ALA A 44 -12.66 -6.98 -14.50
CA ALA A 44 -13.64 -7.79 -15.25
C ALA A 44 -13.28 -9.29 -15.22
N GLY A 45 -11.98 -9.62 -15.34
CA GLY A 45 -11.48 -10.99 -15.21
C GLY A 45 -11.71 -11.57 -13.80
N LEU A 46 -11.46 -10.79 -12.74
CA LEU A 46 -11.73 -11.20 -11.37
C LEU A 46 -13.22 -11.45 -11.14
N GLU A 47 -14.09 -10.59 -11.64
CA GLU A 47 -15.55 -10.79 -11.55
C GLU A 47 -16.03 -12.00 -12.32
N ALA A 48 -15.51 -12.23 -13.53
CA ALA A 48 -15.85 -13.41 -14.33
C ALA A 48 -15.45 -14.70 -13.60
N PHE A 49 -14.24 -14.74 -13.01
CA PHE A 49 -13.79 -15.86 -12.19
C PHE A 49 -14.69 -16.07 -10.97
N ALA A 50 -15.03 -15.00 -10.24
CA ALA A 50 -15.86 -15.08 -9.05
C ALA A 50 -17.28 -15.59 -9.36
N LYS A 51 -17.83 -15.22 -10.52
CA LYS A 51 -19.14 -15.73 -11.01
C LYS A 51 -19.07 -17.20 -11.40
N ALA A 52 -17.98 -17.62 -12.06
CA ALA A 52 -17.80 -19.02 -12.49
C ALA A 52 -17.45 -19.97 -11.32
N HIS A 53 -16.80 -19.46 -10.28
CA HIS A 53 -16.30 -20.24 -9.14
C HIS A 53 -16.72 -19.64 -7.79
N PRO A 54 -18.04 -19.55 -7.48
CA PRO A 54 -18.51 -18.90 -6.26
C PRO A 54 -18.13 -19.65 -4.97
N ASP A 55 -17.75 -20.90 -5.07
CA ASP A 55 -17.22 -21.75 -4.00
C ASP A 55 -15.79 -21.37 -3.60
N LYS A 56 -15.00 -20.82 -4.53
CA LYS A 56 -13.63 -20.38 -4.31
C LYS A 56 -13.52 -18.95 -3.80
N VAL A 57 -14.60 -18.19 -3.80
CA VAL A 57 -14.62 -16.81 -3.32
C VAL A 57 -14.73 -16.77 -1.81
N LEU A 58 -13.65 -16.38 -1.13
CA LEU A 58 -13.56 -16.32 0.33
C LEU A 58 -14.49 -15.26 0.96
N ASN A 59 -14.68 -14.14 0.29
CA ASN A 59 -15.58 -13.07 0.73
C ASN A 59 -16.36 -12.49 -0.46
N LYS A 60 -17.61 -12.92 -0.61
CA LYS A 60 -18.48 -12.48 -1.71
C LYS A 60 -18.86 -11.00 -1.65
N ASN A 61 -18.76 -10.39 -0.46
CA ASN A 61 -19.14 -8.98 -0.24
C ASN A 61 -18.12 -7.97 -0.79
N VAL A 62 -16.97 -8.43 -1.30
CA VAL A 62 -16.00 -7.53 -1.95
C VAL A 62 -16.39 -7.20 -3.39
N PHE A 63 -17.27 -7.98 -4.00
CA PHE A 63 -17.72 -7.76 -5.38
C PHE A 63 -19.03 -6.95 -5.44
N PRO A 64 -19.20 -6.07 -6.45
CA PRO A 64 -18.21 -5.71 -7.47
C PRO A 64 -17.06 -4.89 -6.90
N ILE A 65 -15.84 -5.08 -7.41
CA ILE A 65 -14.67 -4.27 -7.06
C ILE A 65 -14.66 -3.06 -7.99
N THR A 66 -14.73 -1.85 -7.43
CA THR A 66 -14.61 -0.62 -8.23
C THR A 66 -13.14 -0.29 -8.52
N ILE A 67 -12.91 0.53 -9.55
CA ILE A 67 -11.55 1.01 -9.87
C ILE A 67 -10.98 1.79 -8.69
N GLU A 68 -11.80 2.63 -8.08
CA GLU A 68 -11.41 3.46 -6.94
C GLU A 68 -11.00 2.60 -5.74
N ASP A 69 -11.72 1.50 -5.47
CA ASP A 69 -11.38 0.57 -4.39
C ASP A 69 -10.07 -0.16 -4.69
N TYR A 70 -9.90 -0.60 -5.93
CA TYR A 70 -8.66 -1.24 -6.38
C TYR A 70 -7.45 -0.30 -6.26
N LEU A 71 -7.54 0.90 -6.84
CA LEU A 71 -6.47 1.90 -6.76
C LEU A 71 -6.19 2.35 -5.33
N ALA A 72 -7.23 2.48 -4.48
CA ALA A 72 -7.04 2.77 -3.06
C ALA A 72 -6.23 1.69 -2.33
N THR A 73 -6.42 0.42 -2.71
CA THR A 73 -5.64 -0.71 -2.19
C THR A 73 -4.20 -0.67 -2.70
N THR A 74 -3.97 -0.26 -3.96
CA THR A 74 -2.64 -0.07 -4.53
C THR A 74 -1.88 1.04 -3.78
N VAL A 75 -2.49 2.21 -3.60
CA VAL A 75 -1.92 3.32 -2.81
C VAL A 75 -1.61 2.88 -1.37
N PHE A 76 -2.50 2.08 -0.76
CA PHE A 76 -2.25 1.50 0.56
C PHE A 76 -1.03 0.58 0.57
N SER A 77 -0.88 -0.28 -0.43
CA SER A 77 0.27 -1.18 -0.56
C SER A 77 1.58 -0.39 -0.68
N VAL A 78 1.60 0.68 -1.48
CA VAL A 78 2.76 1.58 -1.58
C VAL A 78 3.06 2.24 -0.23
N ALA A 79 2.06 2.69 0.53
CA ALA A 79 2.26 3.24 1.87
C ALA A 79 2.86 2.21 2.85
N VAL A 80 2.46 0.94 2.76
CA VAL A 80 3.07 -0.17 3.53
C VAL A 80 4.53 -0.36 3.11
N PHE A 81 4.84 -0.37 1.81
CA PHE A 81 6.23 -0.40 1.33
C PHE A 81 7.06 0.81 1.77
N CYS A 82 6.44 1.96 2.02
CA CYS A 82 7.09 3.10 2.67
C CYS A 82 7.36 2.87 4.17
N GLY A 83 6.80 1.84 4.80
CA GLY A 83 7.05 1.48 6.20
C GLY A 83 6.02 2.02 7.19
N VAL A 84 4.82 2.39 6.73
CA VAL A 84 3.73 2.86 7.62
C VAL A 84 3.30 1.80 8.64
N ASP A 85 3.36 0.53 8.26
CA ASP A 85 3.06 -0.64 9.10
C ASP A 85 3.99 -0.78 10.31
N ARG A 86 5.21 -0.25 10.20
CA ARG A 86 6.24 -0.23 11.25
C ARG A 86 6.25 1.06 12.04
N THR A 87 5.97 2.17 11.38
CA THR A 87 6.00 3.52 11.96
C THR A 87 4.78 3.79 12.84
N LEU A 88 3.57 3.51 12.33
CA LEU A 88 2.33 3.81 13.04
C LEU A 88 2.19 3.09 14.38
N PRO A 89 2.52 1.79 14.54
CA PRO A 89 2.49 1.15 15.86
C PRO A 89 3.39 1.83 16.90
N LYS A 90 4.57 2.32 16.48
CA LYS A 90 5.50 3.04 17.36
C LYS A 90 4.93 4.38 17.82
N ILE A 91 4.23 5.09 16.93
CA ILE A 91 3.49 6.31 17.30
C ILE A 91 2.39 5.96 18.32
N LEU A 92 1.57 4.96 18.01
CA LEU A 92 0.42 4.59 18.83
C LEU A 92 0.77 4.08 20.23
N ASN A 93 1.97 3.52 20.41
CA ASN A 93 2.46 3.05 21.71
C ASN A 93 3.45 4.01 22.39
N GLY A 94 3.68 5.21 21.82
CA GLY A 94 4.57 6.22 22.37
C GLY A 94 6.08 5.96 22.18
N SER A 95 6.48 4.94 21.40
CA SER A 95 7.89 4.54 21.21
C SER A 95 8.59 5.29 20.07
N ILE A 96 8.28 6.55 19.84
CA ILE A 96 8.74 7.33 18.67
C ILE A 96 10.25 7.56 18.69
N ALA A 97 10.89 7.68 19.86
CA ALA A 97 12.33 7.86 20.00
C ALA A 97 13.16 6.70 19.36
N HIS A 98 12.53 5.58 19.06
CA HIS A 98 13.16 4.40 18.45
C HIS A 98 12.84 4.22 16.96
N LEU A 99 12.39 5.28 16.28
CA LEU A 99 12.23 5.29 14.83
C LEU A 99 13.61 5.38 14.19
N LYS A 100 14.27 4.24 14.03
CA LYS A 100 15.44 4.10 13.15
C LYS A 100 14.94 3.72 11.77
N GLY A 101 15.63 4.21 10.73
CA GLY A 101 15.37 3.84 9.35
C GLY A 101 15.33 2.32 9.13
N MET A 102 14.81 1.89 8.00
CA MET A 102 14.68 0.48 7.66
C MET A 102 16.03 -0.23 7.72
N THR A 103 16.17 -1.19 8.62
CA THR A 103 17.35 -2.05 8.71
C THR A 103 16.94 -3.50 8.46
N GLY A 104 17.68 -4.17 7.59
CA GLY A 104 17.70 -5.64 7.53
C GLY A 104 16.75 -6.32 6.55
N GLU A 105 15.85 -5.61 5.89
CA GLU A 105 15.07 -6.17 4.79
C GLU A 105 15.56 -5.60 3.47
N GLY A 106 15.73 -6.44 2.46
CA GLY A 106 16.25 -6.02 1.17
C GLY A 106 15.92 -7.04 0.09
N SER A 107 16.63 -6.97 -1.00
CA SER A 107 16.62 -7.92 -2.10
C SER A 107 17.95 -7.84 -2.80
N ASN A 108 18.33 -8.89 -3.53
CA ASN A 108 19.54 -8.90 -4.31
C ASN A 108 19.21 -9.12 -5.78
N THR A 109 19.90 -8.41 -6.65
CA THR A 109 19.89 -8.69 -8.08
C THR A 109 21.32 -8.63 -8.64
N ILE A 110 21.63 -9.55 -9.55
CA ILE A 110 22.93 -9.64 -10.19
C ILE A 110 22.69 -9.78 -11.69
N ALA A 111 23.20 -8.82 -12.47
CA ALA A 111 23.22 -8.90 -13.92
C ALA A 111 24.61 -9.30 -14.41
N VAL A 112 24.70 -10.32 -15.26
CA VAL A 112 25.95 -10.79 -15.85
C VAL A 112 25.86 -10.61 -17.36
N HIS A 113 26.76 -9.78 -17.90
CA HIS A 113 26.87 -9.57 -19.35
C HIS A 113 27.46 -10.81 -20.03
N SER A 114 27.07 -11.08 -21.26
CA SER A 114 27.49 -12.23 -22.08
C SER A 114 29.02 -12.39 -22.16
N SER A 115 29.79 -11.30 -22.18
CA SER A 115 31.27 -11.35 -22.19
C SER A 115 31.90 -11.87 -20.88
N LYS A 116 31.11 -11.99 -19.82
CA LYS A 116 31.51 -12.52 -18.50
C LYS A 116 30.88 -13.88 -18.20
N SER A 117 30.04 -14.37 -19.10
CA SER A 117 29.38 -15.67 -19.01
C SER A 117 30.17 -16.72 -19.78
N THR A 118 30.25 -17.91 -19.23
CA THR A 118 30.89 -19.08 -19.92
C THR A 118 30.03 -19.62 -21.07
N THR A 119 28.71 -19.33 -21.04
CA THR A 119 27.75 -19.73 -22.08
C THR A 119 27.56 -18.66 -23.16
N GLY A 120 28.10 -17.44 -22.97
CA GLY A 120 27.90 -16.32 -23.89
C GLY A 120 26.51 -15.67 -23.78
N GLU A 121 25.72 -16.00 -22.77
CA GLU A 121 24.38 -15.46 -22.54
C GLU A 121 24.40 -14.34 -21.50
N ASN A 122 23.48 -13.38 -21.65
CA ASN A 122 23.18 -12.43 -20.57
C ASN A 122 22.31 -13.10 -19.52
N MET A 123 22.63 -12.93 -18.25
CA MET A 123 21.88 -13.52 -17.14
C MET A 123 21.46 -12.47 -16.14
N LEU A 124 20.25 -12.62 -15.58
CA LEU A 124 19.76 -11.85 -14.44
C LEU A 124 19.34 -12.80 -13.33
N VAL A 125 19.96 -12.66 -12.16
CA VAL A 125 19.54 -13.33 -10.94
C VAL A 125 18.71 -12.36 -10.13
N ILE A 126 17.54 -12.81 -9.68
CA ILE A 126 16.61 -12.04 -8.85
C ILE A 126 16.37 -12.81 -7.56
N ASN A 127 16.66 -12.20 -6.42
CA ASN A 127 16.39 -12.75 -5.10
C ASN A 127 15.62 -11.72 -4.27
N ALA A 128 14.30 -11.77 -4.35
CA ALA A 128 13.42 -10.96 -3.52
C ALA A 128 13.31 -11.57 -2.12
N HIS A 129 13.57 -10.79 -1.07
CA HIS A 129 13.41 -11.23 0.32
C HIS A 129 11.94 -11.06 0.76
N GLN A 130 11.02 -11.58 -0.04
CA GLN A 130 9.58 -11.56 0.24
C GLN A 130 9.15 -12.87 0.92
N PRO A 131 8.09 -12.84 1.73
CA PRO A 131 7.55 -14.04 2.34
C PRO A 131 7.01 -15.02 1.26
N ILE A 132 7.03 -16.31 1.56
CA ILE A 132 6.49 -17.34 0.67
C ILE A 132 4.95 -17.34 0.66
N GLU A 133 4.33 -16.80 1.72
CA GLU A 133 2.89 -16.73 1.89
C GLU A 133 2.43 -15.31 2.22
N GLY A 134 1.19 -14.98 1.88
CA GLY A 134 0.55 -13.70 2.19
C GLY A 134 0.49 -12.73 1.04
N ALA A 135 0.10 -11.49 1.34
CA ALA A 135 -0.21 -10.47 0.34
C ALA A 135 1.02 -9.96 -0.45
N THR A 136 2.23 -10.17 0.06
CA THR A 136 3.48 -9.76 -0.58
C THR A 136 4.31 -10.94 -1.09
N ALA A 137 3.76 -12.16 -1.05
CA ALA A 137 4.37 -13.31 -1.72
C ALA A 137 4.24 -13.13 -3.24
N PHE A 138 5.28 -13.52 -3.97
CA PHE A 138 5.18 -13.55 -5.43
C PHE A 138 4.50 -14.82 -5.93
N TYR A 139 3.78 -14.69 -7.03
CA TYR A 139 3.46 -15.83 -7.88
C TYR A 139 3.94 -15.56 -9.29
N GLU A 140 4.25 -16.62 -10.02
CA GLU A 140 4.78 -16.56 -11.37
C GLU A 140 3.65 -16.54 -12.40
N ALA A 141 3.81 -15.70 -13.43
CA ALA A 141 2.90 -15.65 -14.57
C ALA A 141 3.65 -15.38 -15.86
N HIS A 142 3.13 -15.92 -16.95
CA HIS A 142 3.55 -15.61 -18.32
C HIS A 142 2.39 -14.91 -19.02
N LEU A 143 2.59 -13.65 -19.40
CA LEU A 143 1.62 -12.83 -20.10
C LEU A 143 2.05 -12.76 -21.58
N GLN A 144 1.16 -13.23 -22.46
CA GLN A 144 1.40 -13.21 -23.89
C GLN A 144 0.15 -12.69 -24.62
N SER A 145 0.35 -11.83 -25.63
CA SER A 145 -0.72 -11.36 -26.51
C SER A 145 -0.22 -11.19 -27.95
N GLU A 146 -1.15 -11.16 -28.88
CA GLU A 146 -0.86 -10.89 -30.31
C GLU A 146 -0.39 -9.45 -30.55
N GLU A 147 -0.62 -8.54 -29.58
CA GLU A 147 -0.12 -7.15 -29.60
C GLU A 147 1.38 -7.04 -29.30
N GLY A 148 2.07 -8.17 -29.09
CA GLY A 148 3.51 -8.22 -28.85
C GLY A 148 3.92 -8.34 -27.38
N TRP A 149 2.97 -8.53 -26.46
CA TRP A 149 3.30 -8.84 -25.07
C TRP A 149 3.85 -10.26 -24.99
N ASN A 150 5.02 -10.40 -24.39
CA ASN A 150 5.64 -11.68 -24.07
C ASN A 150 6.52 -11.47 -22.82
N ILE A 151 5.91 -11.58 -21.65
CA ILE A 151 6.51 -11.20 -20.37
C ILE A 151 6.33 -12.36 -19.39
N LEU A 152 7.44 -12.89 -18.88
CA LEU A 152 7.49 -13.90 -17.83
C LEU A 152 8.03 -13.29 -16.53
N GLY A 153 7.44 -13.60 -15.39
CA GLY A 153 8.01 -13.18 -14.10
C GLY A 153 7.05 -13.26 -12.94
N GLY A 154 7.46 -12.62 -11.84
CA GLY A 154 6.72 -12.61 -10.59
C GLY A 154 5.88 -11.34 -10.43
N LEU A 155 4.68 -11.52 -9.87
CA LEU A 155 3.78 -10.43 -9.52
C LEU A 155 3.18 -10.65 -8.13
N PHE A 156 2.73 -9.56 -7.51
CA PHE A 156 2.02 -9.64 -6.23
C PHE A 156 0.56 -10.05 -6.44
N PRO A 157 -0.03 -10.83 -5.50
CA PRO A 157 -1.46 -11.12 -5.52
C PRO A 157 -2.29 -9.85 -5.61
N GLY A 158 -3.20 -9.79 -6.57
CA GLY A 158 -4.02 -8.62 -6.83
C GLY A 158 -3.39 -7.59 -7.77
N GLY A 159 -2.18 -7.80 -8.27
CA GLY A 159 -1.54 -6.95 -9.28
C GLY A 159 -1.78 -7.46 -10.69
N PRO A 160 -2.06 -6.60 -11.70
CA PRO A 160 -2.21 -6.98 -13.10
C PRO A 160 -0.88 -7.00 -13.86
N LEU A 161 0.24 -6.60 -13.24
CA LEU A 161 1.52 -6.38 -13.90
C LEU A 161 2.63 -7.23 -13.28
N ILE A 162 3.52 -7.73 -14.14
CA ILE A 162 4.75 -8.40 -13.71
C ILE A 162 5.67 -7.37 -13.04
N PHE A 163 6.02 -7.63 -11.79
CA PHE A 163 6.86 -6.75 -10.98
C PHE A 163 8.36 -7.00 -11.19
N HIS A 164 8.78 -8.25 -11.20
CA HIS A 164 10.12 -8.70 -11.64
C HIS A 164 9.95 -9.61 -12.83
N GLY A 165 10.72 -9.44 -13.89
CA GLY A 165 10.49 -10.30 -15.03
C GLY A 165 11.46 -10.13 -16.18
N THR A 166 11.12 -10.79 -17.25
CA THR A 166 11.86 -10.78 -18.49
C THR A 166 10.93 -10.77 -19.69
N THR A 167 11.38 -10.10 -20.73
CA THR A 167 10.92 -10.22 -22.11
C THR A 167 12.04 -10.83 -22.95
N PRO A 168 11.86 -11.11 -24.24
CA PRO A 168 12.96 -11.56 -25.10
C PRO A 168 14.17 -10.62 -25.14
N ASN A 169 13.99 -9.32 -24.86
CA ASN A 169 15.01 -8.30 -25.05
C ASN A 169 15.36 -7.50 -23.78
N LEU A 170 14.62 -7.70 -22.68
CA LEU A 170 14.79 -6.94 -21.45
C LEU A 170 14.49 -7.83 -20.24
N ALA A 171 15.34 -7.75 -19.22
CA ALA A 171 15.03 -8.30 -17.91
C ALA A 171 15.17 -7.21 -16.86
N TRP A 172 14.32 -7.25 -15.81
CA TRP A 172 14.35 -6.26 -14.73
C TRP A 172 14.05 -6.88 -13.37
N ALA A 173 14.61 -6.24 -12.36
CA ALA A 173 14.37 -6.58 -10.97
C ALA A 173 14.38 -5.32 -10.11
N HIS A 174 13.54 -5.28 -9.09
CA HIS A 174 13.50 -4.22 -8.11
C HIS A 174 14.14 -4.69 -6.80
N THR A 175 14.89 -3.82 -6.15
CA THR A 175 15.39 -4.02 -4.79
C THR A 175 14.84 -2.94 -3.88
N VAL A 176 14.91 -3.15 -2.56
CA VAL A 176 14.43 -2.15 -1.59
C VAL A 176 15.28 -0.88 -1.70
N ASN A 177 14.60 0.23 -1.87
CA ASN A 177 15.19 1.55 -1.78
C ASN A 177 15.13 2.03 -0.31
N LEU A 178 16.29 2.36 0.26
CA LEU A 178 16.43 2.75 1.67
C LEU A 178 16.26 4.27 1.91
N GLN A 179 15.75 5.02 0.95
CA GLN A 179 15.42 6.43 1.15
C GLN A 179 14.40 6.59 2.28
N ASP A 180 14.52 7.70 3.01
CA ASP A 180 13.49 8.11 3.96
C ASP A 180 12.20 8.46 3.20
N LYS A 181 11.12 7.78 3.56
CA LYS A 181 9.83 7.87 2.85
C LYS A 181 8.70 8.33 3.75
N ILE A 182 8.98 8.60 5.02
CA ILE A 182 7.97 9.03 6.00
C ILE A 182 8.55 10.12 6.88
N ASP A 183 8.13 11.36 6.65
CA ASP A 183 8.37 12.44 7.59
C ASP A 183 7.34 12.38 8.74
N ILE A 184 7.80 12.61 9.95
CA ILE A 184 6.94 12.60 11.14
C ILE A 184 6.99 13.95 11.82
N TYR A 185 5.81 14.57 11.96
CA TYR A 185 5.63 15.89 12.57
C TYR A 185 4.90 15.74 13.89
N GLN A 186 5.54 16.12 15.01
CA GLN A 186 4.81 16.30 16.24
C GLN A 186 4.04 17.62 16.17
N LEU A 187 2.73 17.57 16.29
CA LEU A 187 1.89 18.76 16.26
C LEU A 187 1.94 19.50 17.60
N GLU A 188 2.15 20.80 17.55
CA GLU A 188 2.01 21.68 18.72
C GLU A 188 0.52 21.85 19.03
N THR A 189 0.10 21.45 20.22
CA THR A 189 -1.30 21.53 20.67
C THR A 189 -1.34 22.04 22.10
N ASP A 190 -2.41 22.75 22.47
CA ASP A 190 -2.65 23.19 23.83
C ASP A 190 -4.10 22.95 24.31
N LYS A 191 -4.37 23.25 25.60
CA LYS A 191 -5.68 23.07 26.21
C LYS A 191 -6.68 24.17 25.83
N ALA A 192 -6.19 25.36 25.47
CA ALA A 192 -7.03 26.51 25.14
C ALA A 192 -7.61 26.33 23.72
N HIS A 193 -6.83 25.74 22.81
CA HIS A 193 -7.20 25.56 21.38
C HIS A 193 -7.58 24.09 21.11
N LYS A 194 -8.64 23.61 21.76
CA LYS A 194 -9.10 22.22 21.65
C LYS A 194 -9.44 21.83 20.21
N GLY A 195 -8.77 20.79 19.70
CA GLY A 195 -9.02 20.27 18.36
C GLY A 195 -8.33 21.06 17.27
N GLN A 196 -7.36 21.89 17.62
CA GLN A 196 -6.49 22.64 16.73
C GLN A 196 -5.02 22.27 17.01
N TYR A 197 -4.16 22.64 16.09
CA TYR A 197 -2.69 22.56 16.20
C TYR A 197 -2.08 23.81 15.59
N LYS A 198 -0.89 24.18 16.06
CA LYS A 198 -0.23 25.42 15.64
C LYS A 198 0.77 25.17 14.53
N VAL A 199 0.76 26.04 13.51
CA VAL A 199 1.69 26.04 12.39
C VAL A 199 2.02 27.49 12.05
N ASP A 200 3.30 27.85 12.02
CA ASP A 200 3.80 29.19 11.67
C ASP A 200 3.10 30.34 12.43
N GLY A 201 2.75 30.07 13.69
CA GLY A 201 2.08 31.05 14.55
C GLY A 201 0.55 30.99 14.53
N GLU A 202 -0.06 30.32 13.56
CA GLU A 202 -1.51 30.22 13.39
C GLU A 202 -2.08 28.89 13.93
N TRP A 203 -3.34 28.92 14.41
CA TRP A 203 -4.06 27.74 14.87
C TRP A 203 -4.96 27.18 13.78
N LEU A 204 -4.65 25.98 13.29
CA LEU A 204 -5.41 25.26 12.29
C LEU A 204 -6.26 24.16 12.91
N ALA A 205 -7.43 23.90 12.32
CA ALA A 205 -8.29 22.81 12.77
C ALA A 205 -7.67 21.44 12.47
N LEU A 206 -7.66 20.57 13.48
CA LEU A 206 -7.33 19.16 13.29
C LEU A 206 -8.59 18.43 12.81
N GLU A 207 -8.61 18.04 11.56
CA GLU A 207 -9.72 17.29 10.98
C GLU A 207 -9.94 15.97 11.69
N LYS A 208 -11.22 15.59 11.87
CA LYS A 208 -11.61 14.37 12.58
C LYS A 208 -12.54 13.54 11.73
N ARG A 209 -12.24 12.27 11.61
CA ARG A 209 -13.08 11.30 10.90
C ARG A 209 -13.27 10.05 11.72
N LYS A 210 -14.48 9.51 11.73
CA LYS A 210 -14.80 8.26 12.42
C LYS A 210 -14.60 7.08 11.46
N ILE A 211 -13.74 6.15 11.86
CA ILE A 211 -13.55 4.86 11.18
C ILE A 211 -14.43 3.83 11.87
N LYS A 212 -15.25 3.13 11.10
CA LYS A 212 -16.06 2.00 11.59
C LYS A 212 -15.38 0.70 11.19
N LEU A 213 -15.05 -0.14 12.16
CA LEU A 213 -14.41 -1.44 11.98
C LEU A 213 -15.44 -2.54 12.22
N SER A 214 -15.86 -3.22 11.17
CA SER A 214 -16.71 -4.40 11.26
C SER A 214 -15.81 -5.63 11.42
N ILE A 215 -15.90 -6.29 12.58
CA ILE A 215 -14.99 -7.39 12.94
C ILE A 215 -15.81 -8.69 13.05
N LYS A 216 -15.38 -9.73 12.33
CA LYS A 216 -16.01 -11.06 12.42
C LYS A 216 -16.12 -11.53 13.87
N GLY A 217 -17.31 -11.92 14.29
CA GLY A 217 -17.59 -12.35 15.66
C GLY A 217 -17.91 -11.24 16.65
N ILE A 218 -17.94 -9.96 16.21
CA ILE A 218 -18.39 -8.82 17.00
C ILE A 218 -19.67 -8.26 16.37
N PRO A 219 -20.82 -8.23 17.09
CA PRO A 219 -22.12 -7.92 16.50
C PRO A 219 -22.24 -6.45 16.04
N PHE A 220 -21.50 -5.53 16.64
CA PHE A 220 -21.55 -4.10 16.29
C PHE A 220 -20.18 -3.57 15.86
N PRO A 221 -20.13 -2.64 14.86
CA PRO A 221 -18.87 -2.03 14.44
C PRO A 221 -18.23 -1.24 15.58
N ILE A 222 -16.92 -1.41 15.74
CA ILE A 222 -16.11 -0.60 16.67
C ILE A 222 -15.74 0.70 15.96
N SER A 223 -15.99 1.83 16.62
CA SER A 223 -15.60 3.14 16.10
C SER A 223 -14.25 3.57 16.64
N LYS A 224 -13.37 4.02 15.75
CA LYS A 224 -12.08 4.65 16.08
C LYS A 224 -12.02 6.02 15.42
N MET A 225 -11.33 6.97 16.07
CA MET A 225 -11.10 8.30 15.51
C MET A 225 -9.83 8.28 14.67
N ALA A 226 -9.90 8.83 13.47
CA ALA A 226 -8.78 9.22 12.64
C ALA A 226 -8.69 10.74 12.62
N TYR A 227 -7.49 11.25 12.55
CA TYR A 227 -7.21 12.68 12.45
C TYR A 227 -6.40 12.95 11.18
N THR A 228 -6.50 14.17 10.66
CA THR A 228 -5.72 14.63 9.51
C THR A 228 -5.28 16.07 9.76
N SER A 229 -4.02 16.37 9.47
CA SER A 229 -3.45 17.71 9.47
C SER A 229 -3.00 18.08 8.05
N ILE A 230 -2.45 19.27 7.87
CA ILE A 230 -1.80 19.66 6.60
C ILE A 230 -0.62 18.77 6.23
N TYR A 231 -0.02 18.07 7.20
CA TYR A 231 1.08 17.13 6.99
C TYR A 231 0.61 15.71 6.63
N GLY A 232 -0.71 15.44 6.75
CA GLY A 232 -1.29 14.14 6.39
C GLY A 232 -1.96 13.40 7.54
N PRO A 233 -2.13 12.08 7.43
CA PRO A 233 -2.74 11.25 8.45
C PRO A 233 -2.05 11.41 9.80
N THR A 234 -2.86 11.56 10.84
CA THR A 234 -2.38 11.92 12.18
C THR A 234 -2.87 10.92 13.21
N ALA A 235 -1.95 10.39 14.00
CA ALA A 235 -2.22 9.49 15.11
C ALA A 235 -2.05 10.22 16.44
N LYS A 236 -2.86 9.79 17.44
CA LYS A 236 -2.78 10.29 18.82
C LYS A 236 -2.12 9.26 19.71
N THR A 237 -1.10 9.66 20.47
CA THR A 237 -0.45 8.78 21.45
C THR A 237 -1.30 8.61 22.73
N PRO A 238 -0.99 7.63 23.58
CA PRO A 238 -1.64 7.46 24.88
C PRO A 238 -1.53 8.71 25.77
N GLU A 239 -0.40 9.44 25.70
CA GLU A 239 -0.16 10.69 26.45
C GLU A 239 -0.92 11.88 25.88
N GLY A 240 -1.64 11.70 24.77
CA GLY A 240 -2.47 12.74 24.17
C GLY A 240 -1.76 13.61 23.13
N LYS A 241 -0.50 13.33 22.80
CA LYS A 241 0.23 14.02 21.72
C LYS A 241 -0.24 13.55 20.35
N TYR A 242 -0.14 14.43 19.35
CA TYR A 242 -0.51 14.13 17.97
C TYR A 242 0.73 14.12 17.09
N PHE A 243 0.83 13.10 16.23
CA PHE A 243 1.91 12.94 15.26
C PHE A 243 1.31 12.69 13.87
N SER A 244 1.68 13.55 12.94
CA SER A 244 1.29 13.42 11.53
C SER A 244 2.39 12.71 10.74
N MET A 245 1.97 11.92 9.77
CA MET A 245 2.86 11.22 8.85
C MET A 245 2.67 11.79 7.45
N ARG A 246 3.74 12.32 6.87
CA ARG A 246 3.76 12.72 5.47
C ARG A 246 4.34 11.58 4.64
N LEU A 247 3.55 11.09 3.69
CA LEU A 247 3.92 9.99 2.82
C LEU A 247 3.74 10.40 1.36
N PRO A 248 4.75 10.21 0.49
CA PRO A 248 4.62 10.49 -0.94
C PRO A 248 3.42 9.80 -1.59
N ALA A 249 3.17 8.53 -1.24
CA ALA A 249 2.04 7.75 -1.75
C ALA A 249 0.65 8.39 -1.52
N LEU A 250 0.52 9.31 -0.55
CA LEU A 250 -0.73 10.03 -0.28
C LEU A 250 -0.77 11.43 -0.89
N MET A 251 0.36 11.89 -1.44
CA MET A 251 0.48 13.22 -2.04
C MET A 251 0.27 13.16 -3.55
N ASP A 252 0.69 12.07 -4.17
CA ASP A 252 0.55 11.85 -5.60
C ASP A 252 0.24 10.36 -5.86
N ALA A 253 -0.96 10.06 -6.33
CA ALA A 253 -1.38 8.70 -6.66
C ALA A 253 -0.82 8.22 -8.02
N GLY A 254 -0.20 9.11 -8.79
CA GLY A 254 0.45 8.81 -10.07
C GLY A 254 1.97 8.66 -9.97
N ALA A 255 2.54 8.83 -8.76
CA ALA A 255 3.98 8.74 -8.53
C ALA A 255 4.47 7.30 -8.38
#